data_a0ef7618162044f6159b2dc1f18aea1c
#
_entry.id   a0ef7618162044f6159b2dc1f18aea1c
#
_cell.length_a   1.000
_cell.length_b   1.000
_cell.length_c   1.000
_cell.angle_alpha   90.00
_cell.angle_beta   90.00
_cell.angle_gamma   90.00
#
_symmetry.space_group_name_H-M   'P 1'
#
loop_
_entity.id
_entity.type
_entity.pdbx_description
1 polymer ?
#
loop_
_entity_poly.entity_id
_entity_poly.type
_entity_poly.pdbx_seq_one_letter_code
_entity_poly.pdbx_strand_id
1 'polypeptide(L)'
;MGVCKKCALLDTDFLYKTHLARNKDHHTLADFVLDFEDYDFFCHEMIREELTRHQIQPDPNPWLEDKIREGRIKIFSDRDILNELQHIYGKAATNMYLTLLEISCETFNAGFFEKYYSAMRTLDYRDDVEAFLVALKTCDDRIPHKNGVGEKKTYVLIQMMQILQGDQVYVFSILRHDRV
;
A
#
# COMPACT_ATOMS: atom_id res chain seq x y z
N MET A 1 -14.79 4.70 26.04
CA MET A 1 -14.54 3.72 24.98
C MET A 1 -14.36 4.52 23.70
N GLY A 2 -13.13 4.59 23.17
CA GLY A 2 -12.91 5.23 21.87
C GLY A 2 -13.62 4.42 20.79
N VAL A 3 -14.35 5.10 19.91
CA VAL A 3 -14.93 4.47 18.72
C VAL A 3 -13.76 3.93 17.91
N CYS A 4 -13.78 2.63 17.61
CA CYS A 4 -12.79 2.03 16.72
C CYS A 4 -12.99 2.66 15.33
N LYS A 5 -12.03 3.44 14.87
CA LYS A 5 -12.12 4.08 13.56
C LYS A 5 -12.00 3.03 12.46
N LYS A 6 -12.71 3.26 11.36
CA LYS A 6 -12.59 2.45 10.16
C LYS A 6 -11.23 2.72 9.49
N CYS A 7 -10.59 1.70 8.95
CA CYS A 7 -9.37 1.86 8.19
C CYS A 7 -9.69 2.15 6.72
N ALA A 8 -9.14 3.23 6.19
CA ALA A 8 -9.29 3.61 4.79
C ALA A 8 -7.92 3.61 4.11
N LEU A 9 -7.75 2.76 3.09
CA LEU A 9 -6.52 2.73 2.30
C LEU A 9 -6.66 3.60 1.06
N LEU A 10 -5.66 4.42 0.83
CA LEU A 10 -5.58 5.34 -0.30
C LEU A 10 -4.63 4.73 -1.33
N ASP A 11 -5.12 4.55 -2.56
CA ASP A 11 -4.27 4.14 -3.69
C ASP A 11 -3.75 5.35 -4.48
N THR A 12 -2.78 5.09 -5.34
CA THR A 12 -2.11 6.14 -6.13
C THR A 12 -3.07 6.81 -7.11
N ASP A 13 -3.95 6.04 -7.78
CA ASP A 13 -4.92 6.56 -8.74
C ASP A 13 -5.96 7.47 -8.06
N PHE A 14 -6.38 7.10 -6.84
CA PHE A 14 -7.27 7.94 -6.03
C PHE A 14 -6.60 9.28 -5.71
N LEU A 15 -5.40 9.25 -5.13
CA LEU A 15 -4.69 10.48 -4.75
C LEU A 15 -4.38 11.35 -5.97
N TYR A 16 -3.96 10.75 -7.07
CA TYR A 16 -3.71 11.46 -8.31
C TYR A 16 -4.94 12.25 -8.78
N LYS A 17 -6.08 11.58 -8.92
CA LYS A 17 -7.28 12.20 -9.47
C LYS A 17 -7.91 13.21 -8.50
N THR A 18 -7.92 12.89 -7.21
CA THR A 18 -8.52 13.76 -6.20
C THR A 18 -7.66 14.97 -5.87
N HIS A 19 -6.33 14.88 -6.02
CA HIS A 19 -5.43 16.03 -5.86
C HIS A 19 -5.57 17.04 -7.01
N LEU A 20 -5.92 16.60 -8.22
CA LEU A 20 -6.17 17.49 -9.36
C LEU A 20 -7.52 18.22 -9.26
N ALA A 21 -8.51 17.62 -8.61
CA ALA A 21 -9.83 18.20 -8.44
C ALA A 21 -9.80 19.21 -7.30
N ARG A 22 -9.80 20.52 -7.63
CA ARG A 22 -9.76 21.62 -6.66
C ARG A 22 -11.08 22.43 -6.67
N ASN A 23 -11.49 22.85 -5.49
CA ASN A 23 -12.58 23.82 -5.35
C ASN A 23 -12.09 25.26 -5.56
N LYS A 24 -13.01 26.26 -5.41
CA LYS A 24 -12.69 27.68 -5.53
C LYS A 24 -11.69 28.19 -4.48
N ASP A 25 -11.59 27.52 -3.34
CA ASP A 25 -10.72 27.87 -2.23
C ASP A 25 -9.39 27.11 -2.28
N HIS A 26 -9.09 26.48 -3.41
CA HIS A 26 -7.89 25.66 -3.67
C HIS A 26 -7.77 24.38 -2.84
N HIS A 27 -8.78 24.01 -2.05
CA HIS A 27 -8.80 22.69 -1.39
C HIS A 27 -9.01 21.58 -2.42
N THR A 28 -8.27 20.50 -2.28
CA THR A 28 -8.41 19.32 -3.15
C THR A 28 -9.58 18.45 -2.69
N LEU A 29 -10.10 17.61 -3.58
CA LEU A 29 -11.08 16.59 -3.19
C LEU A 29 -10.48 15.61 -2.15
N ALA A 30 -9.17 15.36 -2.21
CA ALA A 30 -8.47 14.56 -1.22
C ALA A 30 -8.54 15.18 0.19
N ASP A 31 -8.44 16.52 0.32
CA ASP A 31 -8.59 17.19 1.62
C ASP A 31 -9.98 16.93 2.22
N PHE A 32 -11.05 16.99 1.42
CA PHE A 32 -12.40 16.68 1.90
C PHE A 32 -12.56 15.23 2.36
N VAL A 33 -11.91 14.28 1.66
CA VAL A 33 -11.97 12.86 2.07
C VAL A 33 -11.25 12.67 3.41
N LEU A 34 -10.12 13.34 3.62
CA LEU A 34 -9.38 13.27 4.88
C LEU A 34 -10.14 13.89 6.06
N ASP A 35 -11.16 14.70 5.81
CA ASP A 35 -12.01 15.29 6.87
C ASP A 35 -13.07 14.32 7.43
N PHE A 36 -13.16 13.09 6.90
CA PHE A 36 -14.01 12.05 7.48
C PHE A 36 -13.44 11.54 8.80
N GLU A 37 -13.97 12.04 9.92
CA GLU A 37 -13.48 11.78 11.28
C GLU A 37 -13.58 10.30 11.70
N ASP A 38 -14.48 9.55 11.08
CA ASP A 38 -14.69 8.12 11.38
C ASP A 38 -13.63 7.20 10.79
N TYR A 39 -12.69 7.75 10.01
CA TYR A 39 -11.67 6.98 9.31
C TYR A 39 -10.26 7.34 9.76
N ASP A 40 -9.40 6.31 9.86
CA ASP A 40 -7.95 6.42 9.85
C ASP A 40 -7.46 6.10 8.44
N PHE A 41 -6.66 6.99 7.86
CA PHE A 41 -6.18 6.86 6.48
C PHE A 41 -4.78 6.29 6.42
N PHE A 42 -4.57 5.33 5.52
CA PHE A 42 -3.33 4.60 5.34
C PHE A 42 -2.92 4.55 3.88
N CYS A 43 -1.62 4.47 3.61
CA CYS A 43 -1.09 4.11 2.30
C CYS A 43 0.22 3.32 2.44
N HIS A 44 0.58 2.58 1.40
CA HIS A 44 1.89 1.94 1.30
C HIS A 44 2.93 2.95 0.81
N GLU A 45 4.19 2.85 1.26
CA GLU A 45 5.26 3.79 0.90
C GLU A 45 5.55 3.86 -0.60
N MET A 46 5.25 2.80 -1.37
CA MET A 46 5.37 2.76 -2.83
C MET A 46 4.56 3.87 -3.53
N ILE A 47 3.57 4.43 -2.87
CA ILE A 47 2.77 5.54 -3.40
C ILE A 47 3.64 6.75 -3.79
N ARG A 48 4.71 7.02 -3.03
CA ARG A 48 5.67 8.11 -3.32
C ARG A 48 6.37 7.92 -4.67
N GLU A 49 6.87 6.69 -4.91
CA GLU A 49 7.53 6.35 -6.18
C GLU A 49 6.56 6.43 -7.35
N GLU A 50 5.33 5.96 -7.17
CA GLU A 50 4.31 5.96 -8.22
C GLU A 50 3.86 7.36 -8.57
N LEU A 51 3.58 8.22 -7.58
CA LEU A 51 3.22 9.61 -7.81
C LEU A 51 4.34 10.38 -8.55
N THR A 52 5.60 10.14 -8.18
CA THR A 52 6.76 10.74 -8.85
C THR A 52 6.88 10.25 -10.29
N ARG A 53 6.66 8.95 -10.52
CA ARG A 53 6.77 8.35 -11.86
C ARG A 53 5.76 8.91 -12.85
N HIS A 54 4.56 9.22 -12.39
CA HIS A 54 3.51 9.76 -13.23
C HIS A 54 3.74 11.22 -13.66
N GLN A 55 4.77 11.91 -13.12
CA GLN A 55 5.13 13.30 -13.45
C GLN A 55 3.93 14.25 -13.39
N ILE A 56 3.08 14.07 -12.40
CA ILE A 56 1.82 14.79 -12.21
C ILE A 56 2.13 16.27 -11.93
N GLN A 57 1.38 17.16 -12.57
CA GLN A 57 1.48 18.59 -12.29
C GLN A 57 0.12 19.16 -11.86
N PRO A 58 0.04 19.83 -10.71
CA PRO A 58 1.12 20.02 -9.72
C PRO A 58 1.50 18.72 -9.02
N ASP A 59 2.79 18.59 -8.62
CA ASP A 59 3.30 17.42 -7.91
C ASP A 59 2.52 17.18 -6.59
N PRO A 60 1.90 16.01 -6.41
CA PRO A 60 1.13 15.72 -5.20
C PRO A 60 1.99 15.32 -3.99
N ASN A 61 3.29 15.01 -4.18
CA ASN A 61 4.15 14.55 -3.10
C ASN A 61 4.29 15.55 -1.95
N PRO A 62 4.48 16.87 -2.15
CA PRO A 62 4.53 17.83 -1.06
C PRO A 62 3.25 17.82 -0.21
N TRP A 63 2.09 17.75 -0.84
CA TRP A 63 0.80 17.62 -0.15
C TRP A 63 0.72 16.33 0.67
N LEU A 64 1.13 15.20 0.09
CA LEU A 64 1.15 13.90 0.79
C LEU A 64 2.06 13.94 2.02
N GLU A 65 3.28 14.49 1.89
CA GLU A 65 4.23 14.61 3.01
C GLU A 65 3.70 15.53 4.13
N ASP A 66 2.99 16.60 3.77
CA ASP A 66 2.33 17.46 4.75
C ASP A 66 1.24 16.69 5.51
N LYS A 67 0.40 15.90 4.82
CA LYS A 67 -0.65 15.09 5.47
C LYS A 67 -0.10 13.98 6.34
N ILE A 68 1.02 13.38 5.96
CA ILE A 68 1.74 12.42 6.82
C ILE A 68 2.29 13.12 8.07
N ARG A 69 2.91 14.30 7.93
CA ARG A 69 3.45 15.09 9.05
C ARG A 69 2.35 15.55 10.00
N GLU A 70 1.18 15.91 9.49
CA GLU A 70 -0.02 16.25 10.26
C GLU A 70 -0.66 15.04 10.97
N GLY A 71 -0.19 13.82 10.67
CA GLY A 71 -0.77 12.59 11.20
C GLY A 71 -2.14 12.22 10.60
N ARG A 72 -2.51 12.85 9.47
CA ARG A 72 -3.76 12.60 8.76
C ARG A 72 -3.71 11.34 7.90
N ILE A 73 -2.52 11.00 7.41
CA ILE A 73 -2.24 9.79 6.63
C ILE A 73 -1.10 9.06 7.32
N LYS A 74 -1.29 7.78 7.60
CA LYS A 74 -0.25 6.87 8.09
C LYS A 74 0.33 6.11 6.92
N ILE A 75 1.66 6.10 6.83
CA ILE A 75 2.36 5.38 5.77
C ILE A 75 3.00 4.12 6.34
N PHE A 76 2.90 3.03 5.58
CA PHE A 76 3.49 1.74 5.93
C PHE A 76 4.49 1.29 4.89
N SER A 77 5.67 0.90 5.35
CA SER A 77 6.66 0.19 4.55
C SER A 77 6.45 -1.32 4.62
N ASP A 78 7.13 -2.08 3.76
CA ASP A 78 7.19 -3.54 3.89
C ASP A 78 7.72 -3.98 5.27
N ARG A 79 8.66 -3.22 5.85
CA ARG A 79 9.17 -3.46 7.20
C ARG A 79 8.09 -3.27 8.27
N ASP A 80 7.28 -2.23 8.17
CA ASP A 80 6.22 -1.98 9.14
C ASP A 80 5.18 -3.09 9.08
N ILE A 81 4.81 -3.53 7.87
CA ILE A 81 3.91 -4.68 7.66
C ILE A 81 4.49 -5.96 8.30
N LEU A 82 5.77 -6.24 8.08
CA LEU A 82 6.44 -7.40 8.68
C LEU A 82 6.48 -7.32 10.20
N ASN A 83 6.72 -6.14 10.78
CA ASN A 83 6.69 -5.95 12.22
C ASN A 83 5.31 -6.27 12.82
N GLU A 84 4.23 -5.80 12.19
CA GLU A 84 2.87 -6.12 12.62
C GLU A 84 2.58 -7.62 12.49
N LEU A 85 2.97 -8.23 11.37
CA LEU A 85 2.83 -9.69 11.20
C LEU A 85 3.67 -10.47 12.22
N GLN A 86 4.84 -9.95 12.62
CA GLN A 86 5.69 -10.60 13.62
C GLN A 86 5.05 -10.60 15.01
N HIS A 87 4.30 -9.55 15.37
CA HIS A 87 3.53 -9.51 16.62
C HIS A 87 2.47 -10.63 16.67
N ILE A 88 1.88 -11.00 15.54
CA ILE A 88 0.81 -12.01 15.47
C ILE A 88 1.38 -13.42 15.24
N TYR A 89 2.31 -13.56 14.29
CA TYR A 89 2.77 -14.85 13.77
C TYR A 89 4.19 -15.21 14.20
N GLY A 90 4.88 -14.34 14.94
CA GLY A 90 6.25 -14.57 15.39
C GLY A 90 7.19 -14.88 14.22
N LYS A 91 7.93 -16.00 14.30
CA LYS A 91 8.86 -16.44 13.27
C LYS A 91 8.23 -16.76 11.91
N ALA A 92 6.92 -16.95 11.83
CA ALA A 92 6.20 -17.20 10.59
C ALA A 92 5.83 -15.92 9.82
N ALA A 93 6.18 -14.74 10.30
CA ALA A 93 5.81 -13.45 9.71
C ALA A 93 6.24 -13.31 8.24
N THR A 94 7.46 -13.69 7.91
CA THR A 94 7.99 -13.63 6.55
C THR A 94 7.25 -14.58 5.60
N ASN A 95 6.91 -15.79 6.07
CA ASN A 95 6.09 -16.73 5.30
C ASN A 95 4.67 -16.20 5.12
N MET A 96 4.10 -15.58 6.15
CA MET A 96 2.77 -14.94 6.04
C MET A 96 2.83 -13.79 5.03
N TYR A 97 3.83 -12.92 5.09
CA TYR A 97 4.01 -11.85 4.10
C TYR A 97 4.06 -12.40 2.67
N LEU A 98 4.83 -13.47 2.42
CA LEU A 98 4.88 -14.11 1.10
C LEU A 98 3.52 -14.64 0.66
N THR A 99 2.75 -15.23 1.58
CA THR A 99 1.39 -15.69 1.28
C THR A 99 0.48 -14.53 0.87
N LEU A 100 0.52 -13.42 1.61
CA LEU A 100 -0.27 -12.22 1.29
C LEU A 100 0.16 -11.62 -0.06
N LEU A 101 1.48 -11.59 -0.34
CA LEU A 101 2.01 -11.10 -1.60
C LEU A 101 1.61 -12.00 -2.78
N GLU A 102 1.62 -13.32 -2.59
CA GLU A 102 1.15 -14.27 -3.61
C GLU A 102 -0.32 -14.05 -3.92
N ILE A 103 -1.18 -13.97 -2.91
CA ILE A 103 -2.60 -13.68 -3.08
C ILE A 103 -2.79 -12.35 -3.81
N SER A 104 -2.03 -11.31 -3.43
CA SER A 104 -2.07 -10.01 -4.11
C SER A 104 -1.71 -10.12 -5.58
N CYS A 105 -0.62 -10.81 -5.89
CA CYS A 105 -0.17 -10.99 -7.26
C CYS A 105 -1.21 -11.71 -8.12
N GLU A 106 -1.75 -12.83 -7.64
CA GLU A 106 -2.73 -13.64 -8.37
C GLU A 106 -4.07 -12.92 -8.54
N THR A 107 -4.44 -12.04 -7.61
CA THR A 107 -5.67 -11.24 -7.71
C THR A 107 -5.62 -10.27 -8.91
N PHE A 108 -4.46 -9.65 -9.16
CA PHE A 108 -4.33 -8.62 -10.19
C PHE A 108 -3.75 -9.14 -11.50
N ASN A 109 -2.88 -10.15 -11.44
CA ASN A 109 -2.21 -10.66 -12.64
C ASN A 109 -1.73 -12.10 -12.40
N ALA A 110 -2.50 -13.06 -12.84
CA ALA A 110 -2.16 -14.48 -12.72
C ALA A 110 -0.75 -14.80 -13.27
N GLY A 111 0.03 -15.51 -12.48
CA GLY A 111 1.42 -15.86 -12.77
C GLY A 111 2.44 -14.75 -12.50
N PHE A 112 2.03 -13.59 -11.99
CA PHE A 112 2.97 -12.51 -11.65
C PHE A 112 3.90 -12.92 -10.51
N PHE A 113 3.38 -13.55 -9.47
CA PHE A 113 4.19 -14.05 -8.36
C PHE A 113 5.22 -15.07 -8.85
N GLU A 114 4.79 -16.04 -9.65
CA GLU A 114 5.67 -17.07 -10.18
C GLU A 114 6.81 -16.48 -11.02
N LYS A 115 6.50 -15.48 -11.80
CA LYS A 115 7.48 -14.81 -12.67
C LYS A 115 8.53 -14.01 -11.91
N TYR A 116 8.17 -13.32 -10.84
CA TYR A 116 9.05 -12.33 -10.22
C TYR A 116 9.47 -12.66 -8.78
N TYR A 117 8.65 -13.41 -8.02
CA TYR A 117 8.87 -13.68 -6.61
C TYR A 117 9.05 -15.15 -6.25
N SER A 118 8.90 -16.09 -7.19
CA SER A 118 8.97 -17.55 -6.92
C SER A 118 10.26 -17.96 -6.22
N ALA A 119 11.38 -17.31 -6.55
CA ALA A 119 12.67 -17.59 -5.90
C ALA A 119 12.63 -17.37 -4.39
N MET A 120 11.76 -16.51 -3.88
CA MET A 120 11.64 -16.25 -2.44
C MET A 120 11.05 -17.44 -1.67
N ARG A 121 10.29 -18.35 -2.31
CA ARG A 121 9.76 -19.56 -1.66
C ARG A 121 10.84 -20.56 -1.25
N THR A 122 11.99 -20.55 -1.91
CA THR A 122 13.07 -21.50 -1.69
C THR A 122 14.03 -21.08 -0.59
N LEU A 123 13.89 -19.87 -0.06
CA LEU A 123 14.73 -19.28 0.97
C LEU A 123 14.01 -19.31 2.32
N ASP A 124 14.76 -19.68 3.37
CA ASP A 124 14.23 -19.65 4.72
C ASP A 124 14.60 -18.31 5.39
N TYR A 125 13.63 -17.42 5.51
CA TYR A 125 13.80 -16.10 6.12
C TYR A 125 13.22 -16.01 7.54
N ARG A 126 12.76 -17.12 8.12
CA ARG A 126 11.97 -17.10 9.37
C ARG A 126 12.63 -16.31 10.49
N ASP A 127 13.94 -16.34 10.56
CA ASP A 127 14.71 -15.67 11.60
C ASP A 127 15.51 -14.44 11.10
N ASP A 128 15.37 -14.08 9.81
CA ASP A 128 16.12 -12.98 9.19
C ASP A 128 15.23 -12.07 8.33
N VAL A 129 14.57 -11.13 9.00
CA VAL A 129 13.72 -10.11 8.37
C VAL A 129 14.53 -9.21 7.42
N GLU A 130 15.80 -8.90 7.76
CA GLU A 130 16.64 -8.05 6.90
C GLU A 130 16.98 -8.76 5.58
N ALA A 131 17.38 -10.02 5.64
CA ALA A 131 17.63 -10.80 4.44
C ALA A 131 16.36 -10.93 3.58
N PHE A 132 15.20 -11.10 4.21
CA PHE A 132 13.91 -11.12 3.53
C PHE A 132 13.63 -9.81 2.79
N LEU A 133 13.79 -8.66 3.44
CA LEU A 133 13.54 -7.34 2.85
C LEU A 133 14.50 -7.05 1.69
N VAL A 134 15.77 -7.45 1.81
CA VAL A 134 16.76 -7.33 0.72
C VAL A 134 16.34 -8.16 -0.49
N ALA A 135 15.93 -9.41 -0.25
CA ALA A 135 15.48 -10.30 -1.32
C ALA A 135 14.20 -9.77 -1.99
N LEU A 136 13.23 -9.29 -1.20
CA LEU A 136 11.99 -8.69 -1.68
C LEU A 136 12.28 -7.49 -2.58
N LYS A 137 13.12 -6.56 -2.11
CA LYS A 137 13.56 -5.41 -2.91
C LYS A 137 14.25 -5.84 -4.20
N THR A 138 15.11 -6.86 -4.14
CA THR A 138 15.78 -7.39 -5.32
C THR A 138 14.78 -7.93 -6.36
N CYS A 139 13.70 -8.56 -5.91
CA CYS A 139 12.60 -9.00 -6.78
C CYS A 139 11.86 -7.80 -7.38
N ASP A 140 11.50 -6.81 -6.57
CA ASP A 140 10.82 -5.59 -7.02
C ASP A 140 11.63 -4.85 -8.09
N ASP A 141 12.96 -4.74 -7.90
CA ASP A 141 13.86 -4.03 -8.83
C ASP A 141 14.04 -4.76 -10.18
N ARG A 142 13.72 -6.05 -10.27
CA ARG A 142 13.69 -6.82 -11.52
C ARG A 142 12.43 -6.58 -12.35
N ILE A 143 11.39 -6.01 -11.76
CA ILE A 143 10.13 -5.74 -12.46
C ILE A 143 10.31 -4.48 -13.31
N PRO A 144 10.09 -4.57 -14.64
CA PRO A 144 10.25 -3.42 -15.53
C PRO A 144 9.44 -2.22 -15.06
N HIS A 145 10.13 -1.11 -14.81
CA HIS A 145 9.55 0.13 -14.28
C HIS A 145 8.73 -0.06 -13.00
N LYS A 146 8.96 -1.14 -12.24
CA LYS A 146 8.16 -1.54 -11.06
C LYS A 146 6.65 -1.53 -11.33
N ASN A 147 6.26 -1.88 -12.55
CA ASN A 147 4.88 -1.78 -12.99
C ASN A 147 3.96 -2.72 -12.20
N GLY A 148 2.94 -2.17 -11.55
CA GLY A 148 1.98 -2.89 -10.71
C GLY A 148 2.55 -3.37 -9.36
N VAL A 149 3.77 -2.97 -8.96
CA VAL A 149 4.32 -3.31 -7.64
C VAL A 149 3.53 -2.60 -6.54
N GLY A 150 3.29 -1.30 -6.70
CA GLY A 150 2.55 -0.50 -5.70
C GLY A 150 1.14 -1.03 -5.44
N GLU A 151 0.40 -1.39 -6.52
CA GLU A 151 -0.92 -2.01 -6.41
C GLU A 151 -0.87 -3.29 -5.55
N LYS A 152 0.11 -4.16 -5.80
CA LYS A 152 0.26 -5.41 -5.04
C LYS A 152 0.67 -5.17 -3.60
N LYS A 153 1.58 -4.23 -3.34
CA LYS A 153 1.99 -3.85 -1.98
C LYS A 153 0.85 -3.20 -1.20
N THR A 154 0.06 -2.34 -1.85
CA THR A 154 -1.15 -1.78 -1.25
C THR A 154 -2.13 -2.90 -0.87
N TYR A 155 -2.27 -3.93 -1.72
CA TYR A 155 -3.16 -5.05 -1.40
C TYR A 155 -2.61 -5.94 -0.27
N VAL A 156 -1.29 -6.12 -0.16
CA VAL A 156 -0.67 -6.76 1.03
C VAL A 156 -1.03 -5.98 2.30
N LEU A 157 -0.92 -4.64 2.26
CA LEU A 157 -1.30 -3.78 3.38
C LEU A 157 -2.78 -3.91 3.73
N ILE A 158 -3.68 -3.98 2.73
CA ILE A 158 -5.12 -4.22 2.94
C ILE A 158 -5.33 -5.54 3.71
N GLN A 159 -4.74 -6.63 3.23
CA GLN A 159 -4.90 -7.95 3.84
C GLN A 159 -4.35 -7.97 5.27
N MET A 160 -3.18 -7.35 5.50
CA MET A 160 -2.61 -7.21 6.86
C MET A 160 -3.57 -6.42 7.78
N MET A 161 -4.12 -5.30 7.30
CA MET A 161 -5.11 -4.53 8.07
C MET A 161 -6.39 -5.33 8.35
N GLN A 162 -6.85 -6.16 7.42
CA GLN A 162 -7.99 -7.06 7.63
C GLN A 162 -7.70 -8.11 8.71
N ILE A 163 -6.48 -8.63 8.79
CA ILE A 163 -6.05 -9.54 9.87
C ILE A 163 -6.11 -8.82 11.22
N LEU A 164 -5.68 -7.55 11.27
CA LEU A 164 -5.64 -6.77 12.51
C LEU A 164 -7.02 -6.27 12.97
N GLN A 165 -7.88 -5.88 12.05
CA GLN A 165 -9.10 -5.08 12.34
C GLN A 165 -10.40 -5.71 11.81
N GLY A 166 -10.32 -6.88 11.16
CA GLY A 166 -11.49 -7.55 10.58
C GLY A 166 -12.15 -6.73 9.46
N ASP A 167 -13.47 -6.70 9.45
CA ASP A 167 -14.28 -6.09 8.37
C ASP A 167 -14.31 -4.55 8.36
N GLN A 168 -13.51 -3.88 9.19
CA GLN A 168 -13.47 -2.41 9.29
C GLN A 168 -12.45 -1.79 8.31
N VAL A 169 -12.09 -2.48 7.24
CA VAL A 169 -11.11 -2.01 6.24
C VAL A 169 -11.81 -1.65 4.93
N TYR A 170 -11.60 -0.43 4.48
CA TYR A 170 -12.18 0.14 3.26
C TYR A 170 -11.07 0.58 2.31
N VAL A 171 -11.28 0.48 1.02
CA VAL A 171 -10.33 0.93 0.00
C VAL A 171 -10.93 2.09 -0.77
N PHE A 172 -10.24 3.23 -0.73
CA PHE A 172 -10.55 4.37 -1.59
C PHE A 172 -9.73 4.26 -2.86
N SER A 173 -10.36 3.77 -3.92
CA SER A 173 -9.78 3.63 -5.24
C SER A 173 -10.74 4.19 -6.29
N ILE A 174 -10.19 4.77 -7.35
CA ILE A 174 -10.97 5.16 -8.52
C ILE A 174 -10.69 4.12 -9.61
N LEU A 175 -11.58 3.16 -9.74
CA LEU A 175 -11.50 2.14 -10.78
C LEU A 175 -11.34 2.80 -12.15
N ARG A 176 -10.32 2.42 -12.89
CA ARG A 176 -10.29 2.67 -14.32
C ARG A 176 -11.39 1.82 -14.95
N HIS A 177 -12.42 2.46 -15.49
CA HIS A 177 -13.21 1.81 -16.51
C HIS A 177 -12.31 1.71 -17.75
N ASP A 178 -11.63 0.60 -17.89
CA ASP A 178 -11.06 0.24 -19.19
C ASP A 178 -12.21 0.26 -20.18
N ARG A 179 -12.16 1.21 -21.11
CA ARG A 179 -13.10 1.24 -22.22
C ARG A 179 -12.82 -0.03 -23.03
N VAL A 180 -13.81 -0.92 -23.01
CA VAL A 180 -13.91 -2.05 -23.93
C VAL A 180 -13.96 -1.55 -25.37
#